data_5cf4ba9cbc60268c1ba5b5aa8ab53b07
#
_entry.id   5cf4ba9cbc60268c1ba5b5aa8ab53b07
#
_cell.length_a   1.000
_cell.length_b   1.000
_cell.length_c   1.000
_cell.angle_alpha   90.00
_cell.angle_beta   90.00
_cell.angle_gamma   90.00
#
_symmetry.space_group_name_H-M   'P 1'
#
loop_
_entity.id
_entity.type
_entity.pdbx_description
1 polymer ?
#
loop_
_entity_poly.entity_id
_entity_poly.type
_entity_poly.pdbx_seq_one_letter_code
_entity_poly.pdbx_strand_id
1 'polypeptide(L)'
;MRIISGKNRGRHIVAPSNLPVRPTMDMGKESLFNILNNYFYLDNVRVLDLFSGTGNITYEFASRGAISVVAVDENLLCTKFIQKTIDQLQYNDQVTVIRQDAFAYTAACKQKFNIIFADPPYDLPDIEKIIDNVFEHDLLLPDGWLVMEHSIAHDFSQHPKFYDHRRYGKLHFSFFVNMSEEESEEKDGE
;
A
#
# COMPACT_ATOMS: atom_id res chain seq x y z
N MET A 1 0.83 10.33 -13.87
CA MET A 1 1.54 9.18 -13.25
C MET A 1 1.92 8.18 -14.36
N ARG A 2 2.95 7.39 -14.15
CA ARG A 2 3.45 6.43 -15.14
C ARG A 2 3.64 5.06 -14.48
N ILE A 3 3.23 3.98 -15.13
CA ILE A 3 3.55 2.62 -14.70
C ILE A 3 5.02 2.34 -14.99
N ILE A 4 5.78 1.90 -13.98
CA ILE A 4 7.25 1.79 -14.05
C ILE A 4 7.67 0.44 -14.59
N SER A 5 6.97 -0.64 -14.21
CA SER A 5 7.36 -2.00 -14.56
C SER A 5 6.15 -2.90 -14.88
N GLY A 6 6.42 -4.13 -15.31
CA GLY A 6 5.41 -5.15 -15.59
C GLY A 6 4.72 -5.01 -16.94
N LYS A 7 3.52 -5.63 -17.06
CA LYS A 7 2.74 -5.76 -18.30
C LYS A 7 2.47 -4.43 -19.01
N ASN A 8 2.19 -3.37 -18.24
CA ASN A 8 1.86 -2.04 -18.77
C ASN A 8 2.98 -1.01 -18.54
N ARG A 9 4.24 -1.45 -18.46
CA ARG A 9 5.40 -0.56 -18.30
C ARG A 9 5.38 0.60 -19.30
N GLY A 10 5.64 1.81 -18.83
CA GLY A 10 5.70 3.03 -19.63
C GLY A 10 4.33 3.66 -19.92
N ARG A 11 3.22 2.99 -19.55
CA ARG A 11 1.88 3.55 -19.74
C ARG A 11 1.69 4.80 -18.89
N HIS A 12 1.29 5.88 -19.53
CA HIS A 12 0.92 7.12 -18.85
C HIS A 12 -0.58 7.13 -18.54
N ILE A 13 -0.92 7.46 -17.31
CA ILE A 13 -2.29 7.63 -16.81
C ILE A 13 -2.44 9.09 -16.40
N VAL A 14 -3.41 9.78 -16.98
CA VAL A 14 -3.69 11.19 -16.70
C VAL A 14 -4.89 11.25 -15.76
N ALA A 15 -4.62 11.63 -14.52
CA ALA A 15 -5.69 11.87 -13.55
C ALA A 15 -6.38 13.21 -13.84
N PRO A 16 -7.71 13.29 -13.71
CA PRO A 16 -8.42 14.56 -13.80
C PRO A 16 -7.93 15.55 -12.75
N SER A 17 -7.85 16.82 -13.12
CA SER A 17 -7.36 17.90 -12.23
C SER A 17 -8.28 18.20 -11.03
N ASN A 18 -9.50 17.69 -11.06
CA ASN A 18 -10.49 17.87 -9.98
C ASN A 18 -10.43 16.76 -8.90
N LEU A 19 -9.50 15.81 -9.00
CA LEU A 19 -9.28 14.85 -7.92
C LEU A 19 -8.55 15.53 -6.75
N PRO A 20 -9.03 15.37 -5.50
CA PRO A 20 -8.46 16.04 -4.32
C PRO A 20 -7.20 15.34 -3.79
N VAL A 21 -6.36 14.82 -4.68
CA VAL A 21 -5.20 13.99 -4.31
C VAL A 21 -3.94 14.48 -5.01
N ARG A 22 -2.80 14.36 -4.33
CA ARG A 22 -1.48 14.58 -4.94
C ARG A 22 -1.02 13.27 -5.60
N PRO A 23 -0.54 13.31 -6.84
CA PRO A 23 0.12 12.15 -7.41
C PRO A 23 1.38 11.83 -6.60
N THR A 24 1.53 10.60 -6.15
CA THR A 24 2.80 10.09 -5.63
C THR A 24 3.88 10.31 -6.69
N MET A 25 5.01 10.90 -6.31
CA MET A 25 6.10 11.15 -7.25
C MET A 25 6.66 9.82 -7.77
N ASP A 26 6.88 9.73 -9.08
CA ASP A 26 7.42 8.51 -9.75
C ASP A 26 8.70 7.98 -9.05
N MET A 27 9.56 8.88 -8.55
CA MET A 27 10.78 8.52 -7.84
C MET A 27 10.53 7.82 -6.50
N GLY A 28 9.55 8.27 -5.72
CA GLY A 28 9.19 7.62 -4.46
C GLY A 28 8.62 6.22 -4.69
N LYS A 29 7.74 6.11 -5.69
CA LYS A 29 7.18 4.83 -6.11
C LYS A 29 8.26 3.85 -6.58
N GLU A 30 9.19 4.30 -7.43
CA GLU A 30 10.29 3.47 -7.91
C GLU A 30 11.16 2.96 -6.75
N SER A 31 11.49 3.83 -5.80
CA SER A 31 12.26 3.48 -4.61
C SER A 31 11.53 2.46 -3.74
N LEU A 32 10.22 2.65 -3.50
CA LEU A 32 9.38 1.70 -2.77
C LEU A 32 9.41 0.32 -3.41
N PHE A 33 9.13 0.24 -4.71
CA PHE A 33 9.08 -1.04 -5.42
C PHE A 33 10.44 -1.72 -5.55
N ASN A 34 11.55 -0.96 -5.56
CA ASN A 34 12.90 -1.52 -5.49
C ASN A 34 13.15 -2.20 -4.13
N ILE A 35 12.66 -1.61 -3.03
CA ILE A 35 12.72 -2.26 -1.71
C ILE A 35 11.89 -3.54 -1.73
N LEU A 36 10.61 -3.45 -2.11
CA LEU A 36 9.69 -4.59 -2.08
C LEU A 36 10.18 -5.77 -2.94
N ASN A 37 10.81 -5.52 -4.08
CA ASN A 37 11.39 -6.56 -4.93
C ASN A 37 12.52 -7.37 -4.27
N ASN A 38 13.17 -6.86 -3.21
CA ASN A 38 14.21 -7.60 -2.49
C ASN A 38 13.61 -8.64 -1.53
N TYR A 39 12.32 -8.50 -1.16
CA TYR A 39 11.65 -9.33 -0.16
C TYR A 39 10.49 -10.14 -0.72
N PHE A 40 9.88 -9.69 -1.82
CA PHE A 40 8.68 -10.31 -2.38
C PHE A 40 8.82 -10.62 -3.87
N TYR A 41 8.34 -11.76 -4.28
CA TYR A 41 7.99 -12.04 -5.67
C TYR A 41 6.65 -11.37 -5.97
N LEU A 42 6.67 -10.17 -6.59
CA LEU A 42 5.48 -9.32 -6.73
C LEU A 42 4.39 -9.91 -7.62
N ASP A 43 4.69 -10.94 -8.40
CA ASP A 43 3.74 -11.73 -9.18
C ASP A 43 3.02 -12.82 -8.35
N ASN A 44 3.37 -12.93 -7.05
CA ASN A 44 2.77 -13.90 -6.13
C ASN A 44 2.21 -13.26 -4.84
N VAL A 45 1.86 -11.97 -4.88
CA VAL A 45 1.37 -11.26 -3.68
C VAL A 45 -0.10 -10.89 -3.77
N ARG A 46 -0.76 -10.85 -2.61
CA ARG A 46 -2.05 -10.22 -2.38
C ARG A 46 -1.81 -8.89 -1.70
N VAL A 47 -2.39 -7.83 -2.24
CA VAL A 47 -2.11 -6.46 -1.83
C VAL A 47 -3.37 -5.74 -1.39
N LEU A 48 -3.27 -4.95 -0.32
CA LEU A 48 -4.26 -3.95 0.08
C LEU A 48 -3.63 -2.56 -0.08
N ASP A 49 -4.27 -1.71 -0.85
CA ASP A 49 -3.87 -0.32 -1.10
C ASP A 49 -4.90 0.60 -0.44
N LEU A 50 -4.56 1.13 0.74
CA LEU A 50 -5.38 2.03 1.54
C LEU A 50 -5.09 3.47 1.17
N PHE A 51 -6.14 4.31 1.15
CA PHE A 51 -6.07 5.68 0.66
C PHE A 51 -5.57 5.73 -0.79
N SER A 52 -6.11 4.84 -1.64
CA SER A 52 -5.59 4.57 -2.99
C SER A 52 -5.55 5.79 -3.91
N GLY A 53 -6.32 6.84 -3.64
CA GLY A 53 -6.32 8.11 -4.35
C GLY A 53 -6.54 7.95 -5.85
N THR A 54 -5.49 8.22 -6.64
CA THR A 54 -5.52 8.01 -8.10
C THR A 54 -5.24 6.57 -8.53
N GLY A 55 -4.97 5.65 -7.61
CA GLY A 55 -4.65 4.25 -7.90
C GLY A 55 -3.20 4.01 -8.38
N ASN A 56 -2.30 4.96 -8.16
CA ASN A 56 -0.93 4.89 -8.69
C ASN A 56 -0.16 3.65 -8.20
N ILE A 57 -0.33 3.26 -6.94
CA ILE A 57 0.26 2.06 -6.33
C ILE A 57 -0.50 0.81 -6.78
N THR A 58 -1.84 0.87 -6.79
CA THR A 58 -2.71 -0.21 -7.30
C THR A 58 -2.30 -0.67 -8.70
N TYR A 59 -2.14 0.26 -9.66
CA TYR A 59 -1.78 -0.11 -11.04
C TYR A 59 -0.36 -0.66 -11.15
N GLU A 60 0.56 -0.19 -10.34
CA GLU A 60 1.92 -0.69 -10.33
C GLU A 60 1.98 -2.15 -9.87
N PHE A 61 1.29 -2.51 -8.77
CA PHE A 61 1.18 -3.90 -8.32
C PHE A 61 0.49 -4.78 -9.36
N ALA A 62 -0.64 -4.32 -9.91
CA ALA A 62 -1.36 -5.05 -10.95
C ALA A 62 -0.48 -5.28 -12.20
N SER A 63 0.27 -4.27 -12.62
CA SER A 63 1.18 -4.37 -13.77
C SER A 63 2.32 -5.36 -13.54
N ARG A 64 2.80 -5.48 -12.30
CA ARG A 64 3.85 -6.42 -11.91
C ARG A 64 3.33 -7.84 -11.68
N GLY A 65 2.02 -8.07 -11.83
CA GLY A 65 1.42 -9.40 -11.82
C GLY A 65 0.88 -9.85 -10.46
N ALA A 66 0.70 -8.95 -9.49
CA ALA A 66 0.11 -9.31 -8.20
C ALA A 66 -1.15 -10.20 -8.37
N ILE A 67 -1.30 -11.22 -7.54
CA ILE A 67 -2.45 -12.15 -7.60
C ILE A 67 -3.77 -11.40 -7.45
N SER A 68 -3.80 -10.47 -6.48
CA SER A 68 -4.95 -9.60 -6.26
C SER A 68 -4.52 -8.30 -5.62
N VAL A 69 -5.22 -7.22 -5.96
CA VAL A 69 -5.07 -5.90 -5.35
C VAL A 69 -6.45 -5.41 -4.92
N VAL A 70 -6.60 -5.07 -3.65
CA VAL A 70 -7.80 -4.40 -3.14
C VAL A 70 -7.44 -2.93 -2.94
N ALA A 71 -8.09 -2.05 -3.70
CA ALA A 71 -7.93 -0.60 -3.61
C ALA A 71 -9.06 0.01 -2.81
N VAL A 72 -8.76 0.66 -1.70
CA VAL A 72 -9.74 1.28 -0.79
C VAL A 72 -9.54 2.77 -0.75
N ASP A 73 -10.61 3.52 -1.00
CA ASP A 73 -10.67 4.98 -0.86
C ASP A 73 -12.09 5.41 -0.52
N GLU A 74 -12.26 6.41 0.34
CA GLU A 74 -13.58 6.92 0.69
C GLU A 74 -14.17 7.82 -0.40
N ASN A 75 -13.30 8.44 -1.22
CA ASN A 75 -13.69 9.42 -2.21
C ASN A 75 -14.28 8.76 -3.46
N LEU A 76 -15.54 9.10 -3.75
CA LEU A 76 -16.27 8.58 -4.90
C LEU A 76 -15.59 8.88 -6.26
N LEU A 77 -14.96 10.05 -6.39
CA LEU A 77 -14.30 10.43 -7.65
C LEU A 77 -13.02 9.60 -7.85
N CYS A 78 -12.27 9.35 -6.78
CA CYS A 78 -11.10 8.49 -6.79
C CYS A 78 -11.48 7.05 -7.18
N THR A 79 -12.44 6.45 -6.50
CA THR A 79 -12.86 5.07 -6.78
C THR A 79 -13.45 4.90 -8.18
N LYS A 80 -14.23 5.87 -8.68
CA LYS A 80 -14.69 5.87 -10.08
C LYS A 80 -13.56 5.99 -11.08
N PHE A 81 -12.56 6.82 -10.77
CA PHE A 81 -11.39 6.97 -11.63
C PHE A 81 -10.56 5.67 -11.68
N ILE A 82 -10.32 5.05 -10.52
CA ILE A 82 -9.61 3.77 -10.45
C ILE A 82 -10.38 2.72 -11.25
N GLN A 83 -11.70 2.57 -11.04
CA GLN A 83 -12.50 1.59 -11.76
C GLN A 83 -12.40 1.76 -13.28
N LYS A 84 -12.59 2.99 -13.78
CA LYS A 84 -12.43 3.29 -15.20
C LYS A 84 -11.05 2.94 -15.74
N THR A 85 -10.00 3.18 -14.95
CA THR A 85 -8.62 2.93 -15.36
C THR A 85 -8.32 1.43 -15.40
N ILE A 86 -8.80 0.64 -14.42
CA ILE A 86 -8.60 -0.81 -14.43
C ILE A 86 -9.36 -1.47 -15.59
N ASP A 87 -10.54 -0.96 -15.97
CA ASP A 87 -11.28 -1.40 -17.16
C ASP A 87 -10.42 -1.18 -18.43
N GLN A 88 -9.83 0.02 -18.59
CA GLN A 88 -8.98 0.36 -19.71
C GLN A 88 -7.68 -0.45 -19.77
N LEU A 89 -7.12 -0.82 -18.62
CA LEU A 89 -5.90 -1.62 -18.49
C LEU A 89 -6.18 -3.12 -18.47
N GLN A 90 -7.45 -3.53 -18.45
CA GLN A 90 -7.89 -4.93 -18.37
C GLN A 90 -7.39 -5.64 -17.10
N TYR A 91 -7.60 -5.01 -15.93
CA TYR A 91 -7.24 -5.55 -14.61
C TYR A 91 -8.44 -5.96 -13.77
N ASN A 92 -9.66 -6.10 -14.36
CA ASN A 92 -10.89 -6.39 -13.64
C ASN A 92 -10.86 -7.70 -12.85
N ASP A 93 -10.14 -8.71 -13.34
CA ASP A 93 -10.01 -10.01 -12.65
C ASP A 93 -8.98 -9.97 -11.51
N GLN A 94 -8.18 -8.90 -11.44
CA GLN A 94 -7.04 -8.77 -10.53
C GLN A 94 -7.23 -7.67 -9.48
N VAL A 95 -7.98 -6.61 -9.82
CA VAL A 95 -8.16 -5.44 -8.96
C VAL A 95 -9.60 -5.29 -8.53
N THR A 96 -9.82 -5.20 -7.22
CA THR A 96 -11.13 -4.87 -6.62
C THR A 96 -11.09 -3.46 -6.05
N VAL A 97 -12.04 -2.61 -6.42
CA VAL A 97 -12.15 -1.24 -5.92
C VAL A 97 -13.28 -1.16 -4.89
N ILE A 98 -12.95 -0.66 -3.71
CA ILE A 98 -13.91 -0.54 -2.58
C ILE A 98 -13.98 0.92 -2.16
N ARG A 99 -15.21 1.45 -2.16
CA ARG A 99 -15.46 2.78 -1.60
C ARG A 99 -15.79 2.64 -0.12
N GLN A 100 -14.82 2.90 0.74
CA GLN A 100 -14.99 2.86 2.20
C GLN A 100 -13.90 3.70 2.88
N ASP A 101 -14.18 4.18 4.09
CA ASP A 101 -13.19 4.71 5.00
C ASP A 101 -12.15 3.64 5.36
N ALA A 102 -10.85 3.99 5.36
CA ALA A 102 -9.78 3.03 5.58
C ALA A 102 -9.77 2.43 6.99
N PHE A 103 -10.12 3.21 8.01
CA PHE A 103 -10.22 2.70 9.38
C PHE A 103 -11.37 1.70 9.53
N ALA A 104 -12.54 2.05 8.97
CA ALA A 104 -13.70 1.15 8.97
C ALA A 104 -13.44 -0.12 8.16
N TYR A 105 -12.71 -0.02 7.04
CA TYR A 105 -12.34 -1.17 6.24
C TYR A 105 -11.39 -2.11 7.00
N THR A 106 -10.31 -1.59 7.57
CA THR A 106 -9.33 -2.40 8.31
C THR A 106 -9.94 -3.06 9.55
N ALA A 107 -10.84 -2.38 10.25
CA ALA A 107 -11.54 -2.95 11.40
C ALA A 107 -12.52 -4.10 11.04
N ALA A 108 -13.06 -4.11 9.82
CA ALA A 108 -14.06 -5.10 9.39
C ALA A 108 -13.49 -6.21 8.49
N CYS A 109 -12.32 -5.99 7.87
CA CYS A 109 -11.70 -6.89 6.92
C CYS A 109 -11.35 -8.24 7.56
N LYS A 110 -11.55 -9.33 6.81
CA LYS A 110 -11.16 -10.70 7.21
C LYS A 110 -10.18 -11.34 6.23
N GLN A 111 -9.83 -10.62 5.16
CA GLN A 111 -8.83 -11.08 4.21
C GLN A 111 -7.42 -10.80 4.74
N LYS A 112 -6.48 -11.67 4.39
CA LYS A 112 -5.06 -11.48 4.69
C LYS A 112 -4.28 -11.15 3.43
N PHE A 113 -3.27 -10.32 3.60
CA PHE A 113 -2.45 -9.76 2.54
C PHE A 113 -0.96 -10.01 2.78
N ASN A 114 -0.19 -10.11 1.71
CA ASN A 114 1.27 -10.13 1.79
C ASN A 114 1.81 -8.71 2.01
N ILE A 115 1.17 -7.71 1.37
CA ILE A 115 1.57 -6.33 1.47
C ILE A 115 0.32 -5.47 1.68
N ILE A 116 0.36 -4.62 2.69
CA ILE A 116 -0.60 -3.53 2.90
C ILE A 116 0.17 -2.23 2.71
N PHE A 117 -0.28 -1.37 1.81
CA PHE A 117 0.24 -0.03 1.62
C PHE A 117 -0.79 0.99 2.08
N ALA A 118 -0.35 2.02 2.78
CA ALA A 118 -1.20 3.11 3.24
C ALA A 118 -0.49 4.46 3.03
N ASP A 119 -1.16 5.39 2.34
CA ASP A 119 -0.72 6.79 2.12
C ASP A 119 -1.82 7.75 2.60
N PRO A 120 -2.02 7.87 3.93
CA PRO A 120 -3.05 8.74 4.50
C PRO A 120 -2.73 10.21 4.24
N PRO A 121 -3.76 11.09 4.18
CA PRO A 121 -3.56 12.53 4.18
C PRO A 121 -2.66 12.95 5.35
N TYR A 122 -1.73 13.88 5.12
CA TYR A 122 -0.72 14.27 6.14
C TYR A 122 -1.32 14.93 7.38
N ASP A 123 -2.54 15.45 7.29
CA ASP A 123 -3.31 16.08 8.37
C ASP A 123 -4.34 15.12 8.99
N LEU A 124 -4.36 13.86 8.56
CA LEU A 124 -5.26 12.86 9.12
C LEU A 124 -4.82 12.54 10.56
N PRO A 125 -5.71 12.73 11.56
CA PRO A 125 -5.41 12.37 12.93
C PRO A 125 -5.37 10.84 13.11
N ASP A 126 -4.65 10.40 14.14
CA ASP A 126 -4.67 9.03 14.62
C ASP A 126 -4.30 7.97 13.56
N ILE A 127 -3.36 8.29 12.67
CA ILE A 127 -2.95 7.33 11.61
C ILE A 127 -2.34 6.05 12.19
N GLU A 128 -1.86 6.08 13.43
CA GLU A 128 -1.41 4.94 14.21
C GLU A 128 -2.48 3.85 14.30
N LYS A 129 -3.77 4.22 14.37
CA LYS A 129 -4.88 3.27 14.40
C LYS A 129 -4.96 2.37 13.17
N ILE A 130 -4.41 2.80 12.03
CA ILE A 130 -4.32 1.93 10.86
C ILE A 130 -3.33 0.78 11.15
N ILE A 131 -2.21 1.11 11.79
CA ILE A 131 -1.20 0.11 12.17
C ILE A 131 -1.81 -0.86 13.18
N ASP A 132 -2.43 -0.32 14.24
CA ASP A 132 -3.09 -1.12 15.28
C ASP A 132 -4.14 -2.05 14.66
N ASN A 133 -5.05 -1.54 13.84
CA ASN A 133 -6.08 -2.35 13.17
C ASN A 133 -5.48 -3.47 12.31
N VAL A 134 -4.40 -3.21 11.59
CA VAL A 134 -3.76 -4.23 10.72
C VAL A 134 -3.26 -5.40 11.55
N PHE A 135 -2.65 -5.15 12.71
CA PHE A 135 -2.10 -6.21 13.56
C PHE A 135 -3.16 -6.82 14.49
N GLU A 136 -4.05 -6.05 15.08
CA GLU A 136 -5.13 -6.54 15.95
C GLU A 136 -6.14 -7.43 15.20
N HIS A 137 -6.41 -7.12 13.94
CA HIS A 137 -7.31 -7.92 13.11
C HIS A 137 -6.60 -8.95 12.24
N ASP A 138 -5.28 -9.13 12.43
CA ASP A 138 -4.48 -10.15 11.77
C ASP A 138 -4.59 -10.10 10.23
N LEU A 139 -4.47 -8.88 9.66
CA LEU A 139 -4.66 -8.65 8.23
C LEU A 139 -3.43 -9.00 7.38
N LEU A 140 -2.29 -9.31 7.99
CA LEU A 140 -1.08 -9.71 7.29
C LEU A 140 -0.91 -11.23 7.32
N LEU A 141 -0.46 -11.80 6.21
CA LEU A 141 0.07 -13.15 6.15
C LEU A 141 1.40 -13.21 6.95
N PRO A 142 1.89 -14.40 7.34
CA PRO A 142 3.24 -14.55 7.87
C PRO A 142 4.26 -13.87 6.96
N ASP A 143 5.21 -13.14 7.53
CA ASP A 143 6.22 -12.31 6.86
C ASP A 143 5.64 -11.21 5.95
N GLY A 144 4.35 -10.93 6.11
CA GLY A 144 3.68 -9.83 5.41
C GLY A 144 4.08 -8.47 5.96
N TRP A 145 4.03 -7.47 5.10
CA TRP A 145 4.46 -6.11 5.42
C TRP A 145 3.32 -5.10 5.36
N LEU A 146 3.25 -4.21 6.35
CA LEU A 146 2.57 -2.93 6.23
C LEU A 146 3.61 -1.85 5.89
N VAL A 147 3.37 -1.09 4.84
CA VAL A 147 4.14 0.09 4.45
C VAL A 147 3.27 1.32 4.64
N MET A 148 3.69 2.21 5.51
CA MET A 148 3.01 3.48 5.78
C MET A 148 3.80 4.63 5.19
N GLU A 149 3.24 5.37 4.22
CA GLU A 149 3.75 6.67 3.80
C GLU A 149 3.26 7.73 4.79
N HIS A 150 4.15 8.62 5.22
CA HIS A 150 3.80 9.65 6.21
C HIS A 150 4.69 10.89 6.10
N SER A 151 4.32 11.96 6.80
CA SER A 151 5.15 13.14 6.95
C SER A 151 6.25 12.94 8.01
N ILE A 152 7.26 13.83 8.01
CA ILE A 152 8.33 13.83 9.03
C ILE A 152 7.81 14.04 10.47
N ALA A 153 6.56 14.46 10.63
CA ALA A 153 5.96 14.70 11.95
C ALA A 153 5.67 13.40 12.73
N HIS A 154 5.63 12.25 12.05
CA HIS A 154 5.34 10.96 12.66
C HIS A 154 6.62 10.15 12.83
N ASP A 155 6.80 9.57 14.01
CA ASP A 155 7.87 8.63 14.34
C ASP A 155 7.25 7.36 14.93
N PHE A 156 7.36 6.26 14.19
CA PHE A 156 6.83 4.96 14.58
C PHE A 156 7.89 4.00 15.11
N SER A 157 9.12 4.47 15.34
CA SER A 157 10.26 3.64 15.74
C SER A 157 10.05 2.87 17.05
N GLN A 158 9.13 3.33 17.90
CA GLN A 158 8.79 2.66 19.17
C GLN A 158 7.66 1.62 19.05
N HIS A 159 7.06 1.46 17.84
CA HIS A 159 5.99 0.48 17.67
C HIS A 159 6.59 -0.95 17.67
N PRO A 160 5.99 -1.92 18.41
CA PRO A 160 6.55 -3.28 18.54
C PRO A 160 6.78 -4.04 17.23
N LYS A 161 5.99 -3.71 16.19
CA LYS A 161 6.08 -4.31 14.86
C LYS A 161 6.89 -3.47 13.86
N PHE A 162 7.49 -2.36 14.32
CA PHE A 162 8.33 -1.53 13.47
C PHE A 162 9.57 -2.31 13.02
N TYR A 163 9.87 -2.24 11.72
CA TYR A 163 11.01 -2.93 11.13
C TYR A 163 12.07 -1.97 10.60
N ASP A 164 11.65 -0.98 9.78
CA ASP A 164 12.59 -0.06 9.12
C ASP A 164 11.91 1.26 8.75
N HIS A 165 12.72 2.28 8.51
CA HIS A 165 12.28 3.58 8.00
C HIS A 165 13.17 4.03 6.86
N ARG A 166 12.57 4.49 5.77
CA ARG A 166 13.28 5.02 4.60
C ARG A 166 12.77 6.40 4.24
N ARG A 167 13.70 7.27 3.88
CA ARG A 167 13.41 8.63 3.46
C ARG A 167 13.86 8.89 2.03
N TYR A 168 12.95 9.43 1.23
CA TYR A 168 13.21 9.85 -0.16
C TYR A 168 12.73 11.29 -0.36
N GLY A 169 13.63 12.24 -0.17
CA GLY A 169 13.29 13.66 -0.18
C GLY A 169 12.34 14.04 0.97
N LYS A 170 11.08 14.34 0.63
CA LYS A 170 10.02 14.65 1.60
C LYS A 170 9.14 13.45 1.93
N LEU A 171 9.31 12.33 1.23
CA LEU A 171 8.56 11.11 1.47
C LEU A 171 9.24 10.29 2.56
N HIS A 172 8.48 9.80 3.50
CA HIS A 172 8.90 8.89 4.55
C HIS A 172 8.06 7.62 4.45
N PHE A 173 8.72 6.47 4.44
CA PHE A 173 8.09 5.16 4.51
C PHE A 173 8.52 4.47 5.79
N SER A 174 7.57 4.10 6.62
CA SER A 174 7.80 3.18 7.73
C SER A 174 7.28 1.80 7.38
N PHE A 175 8.07 0.80 7.68
CA PHE A 175 7.80 -0.61 7.40
C PHE A 175 7.52 -1.34 8.70
N PHE A 176 6.46 -2.14 8.72
CA PHE A 176 6.08 -2.98 9.85
C PHE A 176 5.92 -4.40 9.34
N VAL A 177 6.42 -5.37 10.08
CA VAL A 177 6.48 -6.76 9.65
C VAL A 177 5.72 -7.68 10.61
N ASN A 178 4.93 -8.58 10.06
CA ASN A 178 4.32 -9.69 10.79
C ASN A 178 5.28 -10.89 10.77
N MET A 179 6.34 -10.83 11.60
CA MET A 179 7.37 -11.87 11.65
C MET A 179 6.75 -13.23 11.98
N SER A 180 7.15 -14.27 11.24
CA SER A 180 6.84 -15.66 11.57
C SER A 180 7.46 -16.06 12.90
N GLU A 181 6.85 -17.03 13.59
CA GLU A 181 7.33 -17.49 14.89
C GLU A 181 8.77 -18.01 14.84
N GLU A 182 9.20 -18.58 13.71
CA GLU A 182 10.57 -19.08 13.51
C GLU A 182 11.63 -17.97 13.51
N GLU A 183 11.34 -16.77 12.98
CA GLU A 183 12.28 -15.64 12.96
C GLU A 183 12.29 -14.84 14.29
N SER A 184 11.23 -14.94 15.09
CA SER A 184 11.17 -14.27 16.38
C SER A 184 12.07 -14.94 17.43
N GLU A 185 12.25 -16.26 17.37
CA GLU A 185 13.11 -17.01 18.31
C GLU A 185 14.62 -16.79 18.07
N GLU A 186 15.05 -16.47 16.83
CA GLU A 186 16.46 -16.19 16.55
C GLU A 186 16.93 -14.81 17.08
N LYS A 187 16.02 -13.84 17.20
CA LYS A 187 16.38 -12.48 17.69
C LYS A 187 16.42 -12.35 19.22
N ASP A 188 15.72 -13.22 19.95
CA ASP A 188 15.73 -13.22 21.41
C ASP A 188 16.88 -14.09 21.97
N GLY A 189 17.70 -14.71 21.13
CA GLY A 189 18.84 -15.58 21.45
C GLY A 189 20.24 -14.97 21.31
N GLU A 190 20.37 -13.70 20.87
CA GLU A 190 21.61 -12.92 20.81
C GLU A 190 21.60 -11.78 21.87
#